data_f6f2ec1881eb11ad5743cc43cac04b1d
#
_entry.id   f6f2ec1881eb11ad5743cc43cac04b1d
#
_cell.length_a   1.000
_cell.length_b   1.000
_cell.length_c   1.000
_cell.angle_alpha   90.00
_cell.angle_beta   90.00
_cell.angle_gamma   90.00
#
_symmetry.space_group_name_H-M   'P 1'
#
loop_
_entity.id
_entity.type
_entity.pdbx_description
1 polymer ?
#
loop_
_entity_poly.entity_id
_entity_poly.type
_entity_poly.pdbx_seq_one_letter_code
_entity_poly.pdbx_strand_id
1 'polypeptide(L)'
;TLFPYTTLFRSGSSLRKKPVLQYIPGPLVVVVFGVAANMFFHSMFPSIAITPEHLVSIPVSASYQEFLGQFRFPDFSLILNRDVWISAVTIGVVASIETLLSIEAVDKLDPYKRVTPTNRELFAQGVGNMTAGLIGGMPVTSVIVRSSANVDSGARTRMSAILHGVLLLVCVIAIPTLLNQIPLSALAAILISVGYKLTKPQVFFNKYKKGWAHLIPFLVTIVAILLTDLLVGIGVGLLVGGLFVIINNYHSAILHVQEGKNHLIRFKKDMSFMHKYELKRILQIIPEDSNLLIDISGTTFIDLDNIEIINDFIETAHFKNIVVTVRQPEGPNGHVIKQFAEQ
;
A
#
# COMPACT_ATOMS: atom_id res chain seq x y z
N THR A 1 -13.84 -7.61 11.63
CA THR A 1 -13.02 -8.73 12.13
C THR A 1 -11.96 -9.10 11.10
N LEU A 2 -11.00 -8.18 10.89
CA LEU A 2 -9.87 -8.34 9.98
C LEU A 2 -8.64 -8.72 10.82
N PHE A 3 -8.09 -9.89 10.51
CA PHE A 3 -6.88 -10.49 11.06
C PHE A 3 -6.96 -11.17 12.44
N PRO A 4 -7.41 -12.41 12.51
CA PRO A 4 -7.09 -13.21 13.67
C PRO A 4 -5.74 -13.93 13.45
N TYR A 5 -4.65 -13.32 13.87
CA TYR A 5 -3.36 -14.04 14.07
C TYR A 5 -3.52 -15.25 14.99
N THR A 6 -4.60 -15.29 15.70
CA THR A 6 -4.93 -16.37 16.65
C THR A 6 -5.65 -17.55 16.02
N THR A 7 -6.07 -17.53 14.76
CA THR A 7 -6.97 -18.57 14.21
C THR A 7 -6.27 -19.84 13.72
N LEU A 8 -4.97 -19.87 13.48
CA LEU A 8 -4.29 -21.12 13.10
C LEU A 8 -4.17 -22.10 14.28
N PHE A 9 -4.17 -21.58 15.51
CA PHE A 9 -4.27 -22.41 16.73
C PHE A 9 -5.69 -22.43 17.33
N ARG A 10 -6.67 -21.84 16.65
CA ARG A 10 -8.05 -21.72 17.17
C ARG A 10 -8.94 -22.92 16.88
N SER A 11 -8.50 -23.89 16.09
CA SER A 11 -9.26 -25.12 15.89
C SER A 11 -8.87 -26.15 16.95
N GLY A 12 -9.66 -26.21 18.01
CA GLY A 12 -9.96 -27.47 18.67
C GLY A 12 -8.98 -28.03 19.69
N SER A 13 -7.87 -27.39 20.08
CA SER A 13 -7.02 -28.00 21.11
C SER A 13 -7.34 -27.43 22.50
N SER A 14 -7.65 -28.39 23.40
CA SER A 14 -7.89 -28.17 24.82
C SER A 14 -6.72 -27.50 25.56
N LEU A 15 -5.53 -27.49 24.95
CA LEU A 15 -4.29 -26.92 25.47
C LEU A 15 -4.31 -25.39 25.61
N ARG A 16 -5.21 -24.68 24.90
CA ARG A 16 -5.28 -23.21 24.90
C ARG A 16 -6.01 -22.61 26.10
N LYS A 17 -6.59 -23.39 26.98
CA LYS A 17 -7.23 -22.92 28.20
C LYS A 17 -6.26 -22.49 29.31
N LYS A 18 -4.95 -22.72 29.12
CA LYS A 18 -3.92 -22.28 30.08
C LYS A 18 -3.43 -20.87 29.70
N PRO A 19 -3.52 -19.87 30.58
CA PRO A 19 -3.22 -18.47 30.29
C PRO A 19 -1.77 -18.26 29.79
N VAL A 20 -0.83 -19.09 30.21
CA VAL A 20 0.60 -19.00 29.84
C VAL A 20 0.83 -19.29 28.35
N LEU A 21 0.09 -20.21 27.73
CA LEU A 21 0.28 -20.58 26.31
C LEU A 21 -0.25 -19.52 25.33
N GLN A 22 -1.04 -18.56 25.80
CA GLN A 22 -1.53 -17.46 24.96
C GLN A 22 -0.43 -16.44 24.64
N TYR A 23 0.60 -16.35 25.47
CA TYR A 23 1.69 -15.38 25.32
C TYR A 23 2.89 -15.91 24.53
N ILE A 24 2.91 -17.21 24.21
CA ILE A 24 4.03 -17.80 23.44
C ILE A 24 3.74 -17.65 21.94
N PRO A 25 4.52 -16.84 21.21
CA PRO A 25 4.34 -16.66 19.79
C PRO A 25 4.71 -17.93 19.01
N GLY A 26 3.88 -18.32 18.02
CA GLY A 26 4.12 -19.49 17.18
C GLY A 26 5.52 -19.54 16.55
N PRO A 27 6.04 -18.43 15.99
CA PRO A 27 7.42 -18.40 15.46
C PRO A 27 8.49 -18.79 16.47
N LEU A 28 8.35 -18.40 17.73
CA LEU A 28 9.30 -18.78 18.78
C LEU A 28 9.30 -20.30 18.99
N VAL A 29 8.12 -20.93 19.02
CA VAL A 29 7.99 -22.39 19.16
C VAL A 29 8.69 -23.10 18.01
N VAL A 30 8.50 -22.62 16.77
CA VAL A 30 9.14 -23.20 15.57
C VAL A 30 10.66 -23.11 15.65
N VAL A 31 11.21 -21.97 16.08
CA VAL A 31 12.65 -21.78 16.24
C VAL A 31 13.20 -22.68 17.32
N VAL A 32 12.60 -22.67 18.52
CA VAL A 32 13.05 -23.53 19.65
C VAL A 32 12.98 -25.01 19.28
N PHE A 33 11.90 -25.44 18.65
CA PHE A 33 11.76 -26.82 18.17
C PHE A 33 12.79 -27.15 17.10
N GLY A 34 13.06 -26.24 16.15
CA GLY A 34 14.06 -26.42 15.10
C GLY A 34 15.47 -26.60 15.68
N VAL A 35 15.85 -25.77 16.66
CA VAL A 35 17.14 -25.86 17.35
C VAL A 35 17.21 -27.18 18.13
N ALA A 36 16.19 -27.50 18.91
CA ALA A 36 16.17 -28.75 19.70
C ALA A 36 16.24 -29.98 18.80
N ALA A 37 15.50 -30.00 17.70
CA ALA A 37 15.54 -31.10 16.73
C ALA A 37 16.93 -31.24 16.10
N ASN A 38 17.56 -30.12 15.70
CA ASN A 38 18.90 -30.15 15.12
C ASN A 38 19.94 -30.66 16.12
N MET A 39 19.88 -30.25 17.39
CA MET A 39 20.75 -30.76 18.45
C MET A 39 20.54 -32.23 18.68
N PHE A 40 19.30 -32.72 18.69
CA PHE A 40 18.98 -34.13 18.83
C PHE A 40 19.53 -34.95 17.65
N PHE A 41 19.32 -34.51 16.41
CA PHE A 41 19.85 -35.20 15.23
C PHE A 41 21.39 -35.21 15.21
N HIS A 42 22.01 -34.09 15.60
CA HIS A 42 23.47 -34.04 15.68
C HIS A 42 24.06 -35.05 16.70
N SER A 43 23.32 -35.30 17.80
CA SER A 43 23.74 -36.24 18.83
C SER A 43 23.48 -37.71 18.48
N MET A 44 22.28 -38.03 17.93
CA MET A 44 21.82 -39.38 17.70
C MET A 44 22.04 -39.89 16.27
N PHE A 45 21.99 -38.99 15.29
CA PHE A 45 22.04 -39.33 13.87
C PHE A 45 22.87 -38.30 13.09
N PRO A 46 24.20 -38.27 13.25
CA PRO A 46 25.06 -37.27 12.63
C PRO A 46 24.96 -37.20 11.10
N SER A 47 24.59 -38.30 10.45
CA SER A 47 24.45 -38.39 8.97
C SER A 47 23.27 -37.60 8.39
N ILE A 48 22.27 -37.31 9.23
CA ILE A 48 21.08 -36.50 8.82
C ILE A 48 20.97 -35.15 9.54
N ALA A 49 21.99 -34.83 10.35
CA ALA A 49 22.08 -33.53 11.01
C ALA A 49 22.23 -32.41 9.95
N ILE A 50 21.65 -31.24 10.25
CA ILE A 50 21.72 -30.08 9.36
C ILE A 50 23.16 -29.57 9.31
N THR A 51 23.70 -29.44 8.10
CA THR A 51 25.06 -28.91 7.88
C THR A 51 25.13 -27.42 8.27
N PRO A 52 26.31 -26.91 8.68
CA PRO A 52 26.49 -25.53 9.08
C PRO A 52 26.05 -24.50 8.03
N GLU A 53 26.10 -24.86 6.72
CA GLU A 53 25.65 -24.02 5.62
C GLU A 53 24.14 -23.72 5.64
N HIS A 54 23.37 -24.58 6.29
CA HIS A 54 21.91 -24.44 6.44
C HIS A 54 21.46 -23.89 7.80
N LEU A 55 22.43 -23.41 8.59
CA LEU A 55 22.18 -22.71 9.84
C LEU A 55 22.35 -21.21 9.65
N VAL A 56 21.78 -20.42 10.57
CA VAL A 56 22.02 -18.99 10.65
C VAL A 56 23.50 -18.73 10.91
N SER A 57 24.11 -17.81 10.20
CA SER A 57 25.51 -17.42 10.32
C SER A 57 25.63 -15.96 10.75
N ILE A 58 25.65 -15.74 12.06
CA ILE A 58 25.96 -14.42 12.64
C ILE A 58 27.44 -14.42 13.02
N PRO A 59 28.21 -13.38 12.68
CA PRO A 59 29.60 -13.27 13.11
C PRO A 59 29.72 -13.34 14.64
N VAL A 60 30.53 -14.27 15.13
CA VAL A 60 30.81 -14.42 16.56
C VAL A 60 32.10 -13.67 16.87
N SER A 61 32.00 -12.60 17.64
CA SER A 61 33.15 -11.81 18.06
C SER A 61 33.68 -12.33 19.39
N ALA A 62 34.95 -12.64 19.45
CA ALA A 62 35.62 -13.06 20.69
C ALA A 62 35.94 -11.87 21.61
N SER A 63 35.97 -10.64 21.07
CA SER A 63 36.28 -9.43 21.82
C SER A 63 35.41 -8.23 21.39
N TYR A 64 35.33 -7.23 22.26
CA TYR A 64 34.64 -5.97 21.93
C TYR A 64 35.27 -5.25 20.74
N GLN A 65 36.58 -5.33 20.58
CA GLN A 65 37.30 -4.71 19.45
C GLN A 65 36.92 -5.42 18.14
N GLU A 66 36.82 -6.74 18.15
CA GLU A 66 36.39 -7.51 16.97
C GLU A 66 34.93 -7.21 16.59
N PHE A 67 34.05 -7.05 17.58
CA PHE A 67 32.68 -6.63 17.34
C PHE A 67 32.61 -5.25 16.69
N LEU A 68 33.38 -4.28 17.18
CA LEU A 68 33.45 -2.97 16.57
C LEU A 68 34.06 -2.98 15.17
N GLY A 69 34.98 -3.90 14.89
CA GLY A 69 35.60 -4.11 13.57
C GLY A 69 34.64 -4.65 12.52
N GLN A 70 33.46 -5.13 12.90
CA GLN A 70 32.42 -5.58 11.96
C GLN A 70 31.62 -4.42 11.33
N PHE A 71 31.66 -3.22 11.95
CA PHE A 71 31.02 -2.07 11.36
C PHE A 71 31.77 -1.63 10.09
N ARG A 72 31.01 -1.49 9.00
CA ARG A 72 31.54 -1.08 7.70
C ARG A 72 31.12 0.35 7.44
N PHE A 73 32.09 1.27 7.34
CA PHE A 73 31.80 2.63 6.93
C PHE A 73 31.68 2.73 5.42
N PRO A 74 30.85 3.66 4.90
CA PRO A 74 30.68 3.85 3.48
C PRO A 74 31.97 4.31 2.80
N ASP A 75 32.22 3.81 1.61
CA ASP A 75 33.30 4.28 0.76
C ASP A 75 32.82 5.50 -0.06
N PHE A 76 33.18 6.69 0.42
CA PHE A 76 32.79 7.94 -0.22
C PHE A 76 33.49 8.19 -1.57
N SER A 77 34.50 7.40 -1.95
CA SER A 77 35.12 7.51 -3.26
C SER A 77 34.14 7.18 -4.39
N LEU A 78 33.13 6.38 -4.10
CA LEU A 78 32.09 5.95 -5.04
C LEU A 78 30.89 6.90 -5.13
N ILE A 79 30.93 8.06 -4.47
CA ILE A 79 29.80 9.01 -4.43
C ILE A 79 29.38 9.53 -5.81
N LEU A 80 30.29 9.54 -6.78
CA LEU A 80 30.02 9.95 -8.16
C LEU A 80 29.59 8.77 -9.06
N ASN A 81 29.55 7.55 -8.52
CA ASN A 81 29.12 6.39 -9.30
C ASN A 81 27.60 6.44 -9.53
N ARG A 82 27.20 6.36 -10.81
CA ARG A 82 25.79 6.40 -11.24
C ARG A 82 24.95 5.28 -10.59
N ASP A 83 25.53 4.07 -10.47
CA ASP A 83 24.78 2.90 -9.96
C ASP A 83 24.47 3.04 -8.48
N VAL A 84 25.31 3.73 -7.71
CA VAL A 84 25.04 4.07 -6.31
C VAL A 84 23.81 4.98 -6.20
N TRP A 85 23.71 6.00 -7.04
CA TRP A 85 22.57 6.91 -7.03
C TRP A 85 21.28 6.24 -7.51
N ILE A 86 21.35 5.42 -8.56
CA ILE A 86 20.19 4.64 -9.02
C ILE A 86 19.68 3.74 -7.90
N SER A 87 20.58 3.00 -7.24
CA SER A 87 20.23 2.12 -6.13
C SER A 87 19.66 2.90 -4.94
N ALA A 88 20.27 4.04 -4.58
CA ALA A 88 19.81 4.88 -3.48
C ALA A 88 18.40 5.42 -3.72
N VAL A 89 18.13 5.96 -4.92
CA VAL A 89 16.79 6.45 -5.28
C VAL A 89 15.78 5.30 -5.31
N THR A 90 16.14 4.17 -5.91
CA THR A 90 15.28 2.98 -5.96
C THR A 90 14.89 2.50 -4.57
N ILE A 91 15.87 2.30 -3.70
CA ILE A 91 15.63 1.87 -2.31
C ILE A 91 14.80 2.92 -1.56
N GLY A 92 15.12 4.21 -1.72
CA GLY A 92 14.40 5.30 -1.08
C GLY A 92 12.92 5.36 -1.46
N VAL A 93 12.61 5.21 -2.76
CA VAL A 93 11.23 5.19 -3.27
C VAL A 93 10.49 3.96 -2.77
N VAL A 94 11.07 2.76 -2.91
CA VAL A 94 10.45 1.50 -2.46
C VAL A 94 10.19 1.53 -0.95
N ALA A 95 11.18 1.92 -0.15
CA ALA A 95 11.07 2.01 1.29
C ALA A 95 9.99 3.02 1.74
N SER A 96 9.88 4.15 1.03
CA SER A 96 8.86 5.16 1.32
C SER A 96 7.44 4.66 1.01
N ILE A 97 7.24 4.03 -0.14
CA ILE A 97 5.94 3.45 -0.53
C ILE A 97 5.54 2.33 0.45
N GLU A 98 6.47 1.43 0.75
CA GLU A 98 6.21 0.32 1.69
C GLU A 98 5.83 0.85 3.08
N THR A 99 6.55 1.85 3.57
CA THR A 99 6.25 2.48 4.86
C THR A 99 4.87 3.14 4.86
N LEU A 100 4.52 3.93 3.83
CA LEU A 100 3.20 4.57 3.76
C LEU A 100 2.06 3.56 3.74
N LEU A 101 2.19 2.47 2.97
CA LEU A 101 1.20 1.40 2.94
C LEU A 101 1.11 0.67 4.29
N SER A 102 2.24 0.45 4.94
CA SER A 102 2.30 -0.18 6.26
C SER A 102 1.66 0.68 7.35
N ILE A 103 1.90 1.98 7.34
CA ILE A 103 1.28 2.95 8.25
C ILE A 103 -0.24 2.89 8.12
N GLU A 104 -0.77 3.02 6.89
CA GLU A 104 -2.21 3.00 6.66
C GLU A 104 -2.86 1.70 7.18
N ALA A 105 -2.19 0.57 6.99
CA ALA A 105 -2.67 -0.71 7.47
C ALA A 105 -2.63 -0.81 9.01
N VAL A 106 -1.56 -0.32 9.64
CA VAL A 106 -1.38 -0.36 11.11
C VAL A 106 -2.31 0.61 11.81
N ASP A 107 -2.52 1.81 11.28
CA ASP A 107 -3.47 2.79 11.83
C ASP A 107 -4.90 2.22 11.88
N LYS A 108 -5.27 1.39 10.89
CA LYS A 108 -6.57 0.68 10.89
C LYS A 108 -6.66 -0.39 11.98
N LEU A 109 -5.52 -0.97 12.38
CA LEU A 109 -5.45 -2.00 13.43
C LEU A 109 -5.36 -1.39 14.83
N ASP A 110 -4.90 -0.14 14.98
CA ASP A 110 -4.75 0.51 16.28
C ASP A 110 -6.08 0.59 17.02
N PRO A 111 -6.19 0.02 18.23
CA PRO A 111 -7.42 0.10 19.05
C PRO A 111 -7.85 1.54 19.37
N TYR A 112 -6.87 2.45 19.45
CA TYR A 112 -7.10 3.87 19.73
C TYR A 112 -7.39 4.71 18.49
N LYS A 113 -7.32 4.11 17.28
CA LYS A 113 -7.54 4.80 16.00
C LYS A 113 -6.70 6.06 15.81
N ARG A 114 -5.48 6.02 16.33
CA ARG A 114 -4.52 7.12 16.15
C ARG A 114 -4.09 7.19 14.69
N VAL A 115 -3.94 8.40 14.19
CA VAL A 115 -3.47 8.66 12.83
C VAL A 115 -1.99 9.00 12.88
N THR A 116 -1.19 8.27 12.15
CA THR A 116 0.25 8.49 12.09
C THR A 116 0.58 9.67 11.18
N PRO A 117 1.34 10.68 11.63
CA PRO A 117 1.77 11.79 10.79
C PRO A 117 2.83 11.30 9.79
N THR A 118 2.41 11.02 8.55
CA THR A 118 3.19 10.36 7.50
C THR A 118 4.53 11.03 7.22
N ASN A 119 4.57 12.37 7.12
CA ASN A 119 5.81 13.11 6.87
C ASN A 119 6.84 12.94 8.01
N ARG A 120 6.38 12.91 9.26
CA ARG A 120 7.28 12.72 10.42
C ARG A 120 7.82 11.29 10.46
N GLU A 121 7.01 10.32 10.08
CA GLU A 121 7.43 8.92 10.02
C GLU A 121 8.45 8.69 8.91
N LEU A 122 8.21 9.20 7.71
CA LEU A 122 9.19 9.14 6.61
C LEU A 122 10.50 9.85 6.96
N PHE A 123 10.43 10.99 7.63
CA PHE A 123 11.63 11.70 8.10
C PHE A 123 12.39 10.87 9.15
N ALA A 124 11.69 10.30 10.13
CA ALA A 124 12.30 9.46 11.16
C ALA A 124 12.94 8.20 10.55
N GLN A 125 12.27 7.56 9.58
CA GLN A 125 12.83 6.44 8.83
C GLN A 125 14.06 6.85 8.02
N GLY A 126 14.02 8.01 7.36
CA GLY A 126 15.16 8.56 6.63
C GLY A 126 16.39 8.74 7.51
N VAL A 127 16.22 9.36 8.69
CA VAL A 127 17.30 9.52 9.68
C VAL A 127 17.80 8.17 10.16
N GLY A 128 16.90 7.22 10.44
CA GLY A 128 17.26 5.85 10.85
C GLY A 128 18.07 5.13 9.76
N ASN A 129 17.67 5.24 8.50
CA ASN A 129 18.37 4.62 7.37
C ASN A 129 19.72 5.27 7.08
N MET A 130 19.83 6.59 7.23
CA MET A 130 21.13 7.28 7.14
C MET A 130 22.09 6.77 8.23
N THR A 131 21.60 6.67 9.47
CA THR A 131 22.41 6.15 10.59
C THR A 131 22.82 4.71 10.36
N ALA A 132 21.87 3.85 9.90
CA ALA A 132 22.17 2.46 9.56
C ALA A 132 23.21 2.36 8.44
N GLY A 133 23.06 3.14 7.36
CA GLY A 133 24.02 3.17 6.25
C GLY A 133 25.41 3.62 6.65
N LEU A 134 25.54 4.60 7.58
CA LEU A 134 26.84 5.07 8.08
C LEU A 134 27.61 4.00 8.87
N ILE A 135 26.92 3.03 9.47
CA ILE A 135 27.56 1.93 10.21
C ILE A 135 27.58 0.60 9.41
N GLY A 136 27.18 0.64 8.13
CA GLY A 136 27.16 -0.54 7.26
C GLY A 136 25.94 -1.42 7.41
N GLY A 137 24.86 -0.89 8.01
CA GLY A 137 23.58 -1.58 8.14
C GLY A 137 22.74 -1.54 6.87
N MET A 138 21.80 -2.48 6.77
CA MET A 138 20.84 -2.52 5.67
C MET A 138 19.72 -1.49 5.85
N PRO A 139 19.09 -1.04 4.76
CA PRO A 139 17.91 -0.16 4.84
C PRO A 139 16.75 -0.85 5.57
N VAL A 140 16.04 -0.08 6.38
CA VAL A 140 14.91 -0.55 7.20
C VAL A 140 13.63 0.13 6.73
N THR A 141 12.55 -0.63 6.70
CA THR A 141 11.21 -0.12 6.40
C THR A 141 10.22 -0.51 7.49
N SER A 142 9.04 0.09 7.47
CA SER A 142 7.92 -0.32 8.30
C SER A 142 7.32 -1.64 7.81
N VAL A 143 7.04 -2.58 8.72
CA VAL A 143 6.54 -3.93 8.38
C VAL A 143 5.21 -4.21 9.07
N ILE A 144 4.16 -4.44 8.28
CA ILE A 144 2.80 -4.71 8.77
C ILE A 144 2.77 -5.91 9.73
N VAL A 145 3.47 -7.00 9.39
CA VAL A 145 3.42 -8.27 10.14
C VAL A 145 3.92 -8.10 11.57
N ARG A 146 5.07 -7.43 11.75
CA ARG A 146 5.63 -7.19 13.09
C ARG A 146 4.80 -6.17 13.87
N SER A 147 4.34 -5.12 13.19
CA SER A 147 3.53 -4.07 13.81
C SER A 147 2.17 -4.61 14.28
N SER A 148 1.50 -5.45 13.47
CA SER A 148 0.25 -6.09 13.89
C SER A 148 0.45 -7.05 15.07
N ALA A 149 1.52 -7.83 15.07
CA ALA A 149 1.84 -8.71 16.21
C ALA A 149 2.09 -7.89 17.49
N ASN A 150 2.75 -6.74 17.38
CA ASN A 150 3.01 -5.83 18.49
C ASN A 150 1.71 -5.22 19.05
N VAL A 151 0.80 -4.76 18.16
CA VAL A 151 -0.52 -4.23 18.54
C VAL A 151 -1.38 -5.33 19.17
N ASP A 152 -1.43 -6.51 18.55
CA ASP A 152 -2.20 -7.67 19.06
C ASP A 152 -1.70 -8.14 20.45
N SER A 153 -0.40 -7.94 20.73
CA SER A 153 0.21 -8.23 22.04
C SER A 153 -0.06 -7.14 23.08
N GLY A 154 -0.80 -6.07 22.73
CA GLY A 154 -1.20 -5.01 23.64
C GLY A 154 -0.20 -3.85 23.77
N ALA A 155 0.73 -3.70 22.85
CA ALA A 155 1.67 -2.58 22.84
C ALA A 155 0.92 -1.24 22.63
N ARG A 156 1.25 -0.25 23.47
CA ARG A 156 0.58 1.07 23.48
C ARG A 156 1.52 2.22 23.19
N THR A 157 2.81 2.01 23.32
CA THR A 157 3.84 3.04 23.27
C THR A 157 5.00 2.64 22.38
N ARG A 158 5.82 3.62 22.01
CA ARG A 158 7.07 3.42 21.25
C ARG A 158 8.12 2.60 22.00
N MET A 159 7.99 2.48 23.33
CA MET A 159 8.92 1.69 24.15
C MET A 159 9.00 0.23 23.71
N SER A 160 7.92 -0.33 23.18
CA SER A 160 7.93 -1.70 22.64
C SER A 160 8.95 -1.86 21.49
N ALA A 161 8.99 -0.91 20.57
CA ALA A 161 9.94 -0.94 19.45
C ALA A 161 11.39 -0.68 19.92
N ILE A 162 11.59 0.25 20.86
CA ILE A 162 12.91 0.55 21.43
C ILE A 162 13.45 -0.67 22.17
N LEU A 163 12.65 -1.28 23.05
CA LEU A 163 13.02 -2.48 23.77
C LEU A 163 13.33 -3.65 22.84
N HIS A 164 12.57 -3.80 21.77
CA HIS A 164 12.84 -4.81 20.74
C HIS A 164 14.22 -4.62 20.11
N GLY A 165 14.56 -3.39 19.71
CA GLY A 165 15.88 -3.06 19.15
C GLY A 165 17.03 -3.33 20.14
N VAL A 166 16.85 -2.91 21.40
CA VAL A 166 17.85 -3.15 22.46
C VAL A 166 18.01 -4.66 22.72
N LEU A 167 16.91 -5.41 22.82
CA LEU A 167 16.97 -6.86 23.02
C LEU A 167 17.65 -7.58 21.85
N LEU A 168 17.39 -7.18 20.61
CA LEU A 168 18.11 -7.73 19.45
C LEU A 168 19.61 -7.50 19.56
N LEU A 169 20.02 -6.28 19.88
CA LEU A 169 21.44 -5.93 20.06
C LEU A 169 22.07 -6.79 21.17
N VAL A 170 21.41 -6.88 22.32
CA VAL A 170 21.86 -7.72 23.45
C VAL A 170 21.96 -9.19 23.03
N CYS A 171 20.99 -9.74 22.33
CA CYS A 171 21.02 -11.13 21.87
C CYS A 171 22.18 -11.39 20.90
N VAL A 172 22.41 -10.48 19.94
CA VAL A 172 23.51 -10.63 18.98
C VAL A 172 24.89 -10.58 19.67
N ILE A 173 25.04 -9.76 20.72
CA ILE A 173 26.29 -9.66 21.47
C ILE A 173 26.47 -10.81 22.45
N ALA A 174 25.41 -11.17 23.20
CA ALA A 174 25.52 -12.10 24.33
C ALA A 174 25.40 -13.58 23.96
N ILE A 175 24.58 -13.91 22.94
CA ILE A 175 24.25 -15.30 22.58
C ILE A 175 24.36 -15.59 21.07
N PRO A 176 25.36 -15.08 20.33
CA PRO A 176 25.44 -15.31 18.89
C PRO A 176 25.60 -16.79 18.54
N THR A 177 26.34 -17.56 19.35
CA THR A 177 26.52 -19.00 19.19
C THR A 177 25.22 -19.79 19.29
N LEU A 178 24.31 -19.37 20.16
CA LEU A 178 22.97 -19.96 20.25
C LEU A 178 22.11 -19.61 19.05
N LEU A 179 22.17 -18.36 18.59
CA LEU A 179 21.44 -17.90 17.40
C LEU A 179 21.92 -18.61 16.14
N ASN A 180 23.21 -18.95 16.05
CA ASN A 180 23.79 -19.69 14.93
C ASN A 180 23.34 -21.18 14.89
N GLN A 181 22.67 -21.67 15.91
CA GLN A 181 22.06 -23.00 15.88
C GLN A 181 20.66 -23.03 15.24
N ILE A 182 20.13 -21.87 14.89
CA ILE A 182 18.80 -21.76 14.29
C ILE A 182 18.85 -22.30 12.86
N PRO A 183 18.06 -23.34 12.50
CA PRO A 183 18.00 -23.82 11.14
C PRO A 183 17.32 -22.83 10.20
N LEU A 184 17.89 -22.60 9.02
CA LEU A 184 17.25 -21.79 7.97
C LEU A 184 15.90 -22.37 7.55
N SER A 185 15.71 -23.68 7.64
CA SER A 185 14.43 -24.35 7.41
C SER A 185 13.32 -23.90 8.37
N ALA A 186 13.65 -23.60 9.64
CA ALA A 186 12.70 -23.07 10.60
C ALA A 186 12.25 -21.64 10.21
N LEU A 187 13.20 -20.80 9.75
CA LEU A 187 12.88 -19.47 9.24
C LEU A 187 12.06 -19.54 7.95
N ALA A 188 12.41 -20.45 7.04
CA ALA A 188 11.65 -20.69 5.82
C ALA A 188 10.20 -21.13 6.12
N ALA A 189 10.00 -22.02 7.07
CA ALA A 189 8.66 -22.45 7.50
C ALA A 189 7.82 -21.28 8.04
N ILE A 190 8.44 -20.36 8.80
CA ILE A 190 7.78 -19.13 9.26
C ILE A 190 7.40 -18.25 8.07
N LEU A 191 8.32 -18.02 7.14
CA LEU A 191 8.07 -17.22 5.94
C LEU A 191 6.96 -17.81 5.06
N ILE A 192 6.96 -19.12 4.84
CA ILE A 192 5.89 -19.82 4.10
C ILE A 192 4.54 -19.64 4.82
N SER A 193 4.51 -19.80 6.15
CA SER A 193 3.29 -19.59 6.94
C SER A 193 2.76 -18.16 6.83
N VAL A 194 3.64 -17.15 6.83
CA VAL A 194 3.28 -15.75 6.64
C VAL A 194 2.81 -15.51 5.21
N GLY A 195 3.53 -15.99 4.20
CA GLY A 195 3.16 -15.91 2.79
C GLY A 195 1.78 -16.50 2.54
N TYR A 196 1.50 -17.69 3.04
CA TYR A 196 0.18 -18.32 2.95
C TYR A 196 -0.94 -17.47 3.58
N LYS A 197 -0.66 -16.82 4.71
CA LYS A 197 -1.64 -15.92 5.35
C LYS A 197 -1.93 -14.68 4.53
N LEU A 198 -0.92 -14.13 3.85
CA LEU A 198 -1.05 -12.93 3.02
C LEU A 198 -1.74 -13.23 1.68
N THR A 199 -1.53 -14.43 1.11
CA THR A 199 -2.09 -14.86 -0.19
C THR A 199 -3.37 -15.68 -0.07
N LYS A 200 -4.13 -15.55 1.03
CA LYS A 200 -5.40 -16.26 1.20
C LYS A 200 -6.33 -16.06 0.00
N PRO A 201 -6.99 -17.14 -0.50
CA PRO A 201 -7.96 -17.05 -1.60
C PRO A 201 -9.04 -16.01 -1.38
N GLN A 202 -9.38 -15.73 -0.12
CA GLN A 202 -10.33 -14.70 0.28
C GLN A 202 -9.95 -13.30 -0.22
N VAL A 203 -8.64 -12.98 -0.29
CA VAL A 203 -8.16 -11.68 -0.79
C VAL A 203 -8.49 -11.53 -2.27
N PHE A 204 -8.24 -12.58 -3.06
CA PHE A 204 -8.57 -12.62 -4.49
C PHE A 204 -10.08 -12.53 -4.71
N PHE A 205 -10.86 -13.29 -3.93
CA PHE A 205 -12.31 -13.30 -4.02
C PHE A 205 -12.92 -11.93 -3.67
N ASN A 206 -12.37 -11.25 -2.67
CA ASN A 206 -12.80 -9.92 -2.29
C ASN A 206 -12.49 -8.88 -3.38
N LYS A 207 -11.35 -9.01 -4.06
CA LYS A 207 -11.00 -8.16 -5.20
C LYS A 207 -11.90 -8.41 -6.40
N TYR A 208 -12.19 -9.70 -6.69
CA TYR A 208 -13.13 -10.09 -7.75
C TYR A 208 -14.53 -9.52 -7.50
N LYS A 209 -15.06 -9.62 -6.27
CA LYS A 209 -16.36 -9.03 -5.90
C LYS A 209 -16.44 -7.53 -6.07
N LYS A 210 -15.32 -6.81 -5.97
CA LYS A 210 -15.23 -5.36 -6.19
C LYS A 210 -15.21 -4.97 -7.66
N GLY A 211 -15.14 -5.97 -8.57
CA GLY A 211 -15.16 -5.78 -10.03
C GLY A 211 -13.77 -5.84 -10.67
N TRP A 212 -13.79 -5.97 -11.98
CA TRP A 212 -12.59 -6.13 -12.82
C TRP A 212 -11.60 -4.97 -12.69
N ALA A 213 -12.11 -3.76 -12.48
CA ALA A 213 -11.29 -2.57 -12.27
C ALA A 213 -10.35 -2.64 -11.06
N HIS A 214 -10.68 -3.47 -10.06
CA HIS A 214 -9.83 -3.72 -8.90
C HIS A 214 -9.03 -5.01 -9.00
N LEU A 215 -9.51 -5.99 -9.75
CA LEU A 215 -8.86 -7.29 -9.89
C LEU A 215 -7.69 -7.24 -10.88
N ILE A 216 -7.87 -6.61 -12.05
CA ILE A 216 -6.84 -6.59 -13.10
C ILE A 216 -5.57 -5.89 -12.63
N PRO A 217 -5.60 -4.65 -12.09
CA PRO A 217 -4.39 -4.02 -11.59
C PRO A 217 -3.69 -4.83 -10.50
N PHE A 218 -4.46 -5.46 -9.62
CA PHE A 218 -3.92 -6.32 -8.56
C PHE A 218 -3.18 -7.54 -9.11
N LEU A 219 -3.77 -8.27 -10.07
CA LEU A 219 -3.13 -9.43 -10.70
C LEU A 219 -1.91 -9.03 -11.53
N VAL A 220 -2.02 -7.97 -12.32
CA VAL A 220 -0.92 -7.45 -13.14
C VAL A 220 0.26 -7.06 -12.27
N THR A 221 0.02 -6.38 -11.13
CA THR A 221 1.07 -6.03 -10.18
C THR A 221 1.79 -7.26 -9.65
N ILE A 222 1.05 -8.29 -9.21
CA ILE A 222 1.65 -9.53 -8.69
C ILE A 222 2.50 -10.21 -9.75
N VAL A 223 1.97 -10.38 -10.97
CA VAL A 223 2.69 -11.03 -12.07
C VAL A 223 3.93 -10.22 -12.46
N ALA A 224 3.81 -8.91 -12.54
CA ALA A 224 4.94 -8.04 -12.85
C ALA A 224 6.06 -8.15 -11.80
N ILE A 225 5.73 -8.14 -10.49
CA ILE A 225 6.71 -8.32 -9.41
C ILE A 225 7.39 -9.69 -9.51
N LEU A 226 6.65 -10.75 -9.85
CA LEU A 226 7.21 -12.11 -9.95
C LEU A 226 8.13 -12.28 -11.17
N LEU A 227 7.87 -11.57 -12.27
CA LEU A 227 8.62 -11.68 -13.52
C LEU A 227 9.80 -10.70 -13.61
N THR A 228 9.78 -9.62 -12.83
CA THR A 228 10.80 -8.57 -12.86
C THR A 228 11.38 -8.36 -11.46
N ASP A 229 11.08 -7.23 -10.87
CA ASP A 229 11.43 -6.86 -9.50
C ASP A 229 10.30 -6.04 -8.85
N LEU A 230 10.46 -5.75 -7.55
CA LEU A 230 9.45 -5.05 -6.77
C LEU A 230 9.17 -3.64 -7.31
N LEU A 231 10.20 -2.90 -7.75
CA LEU A 231 10.03 -1.52 -8.21
C LEU A 231 9.30 -1.46 -9.55
N VAL A 232 9.75 -2.26 -10.53
CA VAL A 232 9.12 -2.34 -11.86
C VAL A 232 7.69 -2.84 -11.71
N GLY A 233 7.47 -3.86 -10.88
CA GLY A 233 6.14 -4.41 -10.64
C GLY A 233 5.17 -3.40 -10.02
N ILE A 234 5.61 -2.60 -9.04
CA ILE A 234 4.80 -1.51 -8.47
C ILE A 234 4.53 -0.44 -9.53
N GLY A 235 5.54 -0.05 -10.33
CA GLY A 235 5.40 0.92 -11.41
C GLY A 235 4.34 0.49 -12.44
N VAL A 236 4.43 -0.75 -12.92
CA VAL A 236 3.42 -1.35 -13.83
C VAL A 236 2.04 -1.37 -13.18
N GLY A 237 1.95 -1.77 -11.92
CA GLY A 237 0.70 -1.79 -11.17
C GLY A 237 0.05 -0.41 -11.02
N LEU A 238 0.84 0.63 -10.75
CA LEU A 238 0.38 2.01 -10.66
C LEU A 238 -0.10 2.53 -12.02
N LEU A 239 0.62 2.24 -13.11
CA LEU A 239 0.21 2.63 -14.46
C LEU A 239 -1.12 1.99 -14.84
N VAL A 240 -1.24 0.67 -14.68
CA VAL A 240 -2.48 -0.04 -14.99
C VAL A 240 -3.62 0.42 -14.07
N GLY A 241 -3.37 0.56 -12.77
CA GLY A 241 -4.35 1.06 -11.81
C GLY A 241 -4.81 2.48 -12.16
N GLY A 242 -3.88 3.37 -12.51
CA GLY A 242 -4.16 4.72 -12.97
C GLY A 242 -5.04 4.76 -14.22
N LEU A 243 -4.75 3.91 -15.21
CA LEU A 243 -5.60 3.77 -16.40
C LEU A 243 -7.04 3.36 -16.05
N PHE A 244 -7.20 2.38 -15.14
CA PHE A 244 -8.54 1.98 -14.69
C PHE A 244 -9.27 3.08 -13.91
N VAL A 245 -8.57 3.88 -13.12
CA VAL A 245 -9.16 5.05 -12.43
C VAL A 245 -9.63 6.08 -13.46
N ILE A 246 -8.81 6.36 -14.47
CA ILE A 246 -9.17 7.28 -15.56
C ILE A 246 -10.41 6.78 -16.29
N ILE A 247 -10.42 5.52 -16.73
CA ILE A 247 -11.54 4.90 -17.46
C ILE A 247 -12.83 4.91 -16.61
N ASN A 248 -12.75 4.57 -15.33
CA ASN A 248 -13.92 4.54 -14.45
C ASN A 248 -14.48 5.94 -14.16
N ASN A 249 -13.63 6.96 -14.10
CA ASN A 249 -14.10 8.34 -13.92
C ASN A 249 -14.75 8.90 -15.17
N TYR A 250 -14.31 8.44 -16.36
CA TYR A 250 -14.84 8.88 -17.63
C TYR A 250 -16.34 8.54 -17.81
N HIS A 251 -16.78 7.34 -17.44
CA HIS A 251 -18.11 6.81 -17.78
C HIS A 251 -19.28 7.26 -16.87
N SER A 252 -19.11 8.17 -15.92
CA SER A 252 -20.19 8.47 -14.96
C SER A 252 -20.37 9.95 -14.61
N ALA A 253 -19.79 10.85 -15.38
CA ALA A 253 -19.82 12.28 -15.05
C ALA A 253 -21.12 12.96 -15.53
N ILE A 254 -21.68 12.56 -16.67
CA ILE A 254 -22.84 13.18 -17.29
C ILE A 254 -24.04 12.26 -17.21
N LEU A 255 -25.15 12.77 -16.67
CA LEU A 255 -26.46 12.11 -16.74
C LEU A 255 -27.32 12.85 -17.76
N HIS A 256 -27.72 12.18 -18.82
CA HIS A 256 -28.70 12.67 -19.76
C HIS A 256 -30.03 11.93 -19.57
N VAL A 257 -31.10 12.68 -19.33
CA VAL A 257 -32.47 12.17 -19.20
C VAL A 257 -33.34 12.91 -20.19
N GLN A 258 -34.20 12.19 -20.89
CA GLN A 258 -35.14 12.73 -21.86
C GLN A 258 -36.57 12.35 -21.48
N GLU A 259 -37.43 13.35 -21.46
CA GLU A 259 -38.87 13.16 -21.27
C GLU A 259 -39.66 14.01 -22.30
N GLY A 260 -40.08 13.37 -23.38
CA GLY A 260 -40.69 14.03 -24.50
C GLY A 260 -39.77 15.07 -25.18
N LYS A 261 -40.13 16.34 -25.15
CA LYS A 261 -39.32 17.46 -25.66
C LYS A 261 -38.38 18.04 -24.59
N ASN A 262 -38.45 17.59 -23.36
CA ASN A 262 -37.64 18.11 -22.27
C ASN A 262 -36.39 17.21 -22.08
N HIS A 263 -35.21 17.83 -22.08
CA HIS A 263 -33.94 17.17 -21.87
C HIS A 263 -33.27 17.74 -20.64
N LEU A 264 -32.72 16.86 -19.79
CA LEU A 264 -31.90 17.21 -18.63
C LEU A 264 -30.50 16.67 -18.83
N ILE A 265 -29.50 17.53 -18.79
CA ILE A 265 -28.10 17.17 -18.68
C ILE A 265 -27.65 17.57 -17.28
N ARG A 266 -27.37 16.60 -16.43
CA ARG A 266 -26.88 16.85 -15.08
C ARG A 266 -25.46 16.35 -14.92
N PHE A 267 -24.58 17.21 -14.40
CA PHE A 267 -23.22 16.85 -14.06
C PHE A 267 -23.19 16.26 -12.65
N LYS A 268 -22.83 14.97 -12.54
CA LYS A 268 -22.77 14.26 -11.25
C LYS A 268 -21.44 14.42 -10.53
N LYS A 269 -20.41 14.85 -11.26
CA LYS A 269 -19.03 15.00 -10.80
C LYS A 269 -18.38 16.20 -11.49
N ASP A 270 -17.18 16.53 -11.06
CA ASP A 270 -16.35 17.52 -11.71
C ASP A 270 -16.02 17.14 -13.15
N MET A 271 -16.08 18.11 -14.04
CA MET A 271 -15.94 17.94 -15.48
C MET A 271 -14.53 18.33 -15.91
N SER A 272 -13.66 17.33 -16.12
CA SER A 272 -12.33 17.49 -16.69
C SER A 272 -12.37 17.50 -18.23
N PHE A 273 -11.27 17.87 -18.87
CA PHE A 273 -11.10 17.84 -20.33
C PHE A 273 -11.47 16.49 -20.99
N MET A 274 -11.37 15.40 -20.25
CA MET A 274 -11.72 14.05 -20.74
C MET A 274 -13.19 13.89 -21.10
N HIS A 275 -14.08 14.68 -20.50
CA HIS A 275 -15.52 14.60 -20.75
C HIS A 275 -15.96 15.43 -21.97
N LYS A 276 -15.04 16.15 -22.60
CA LYS A 276 -15.28 17.02 -23.77
C LYS A 276 -16.02 16.29 -24.91
N TYR A 277 -15.56 15.09 -25.25
CA TYR A 277 -16.16 14.30 -26.33
C TYR A 277 -17.58 13.84 -25.98
N GLU A 278 -17.79 13.36 -24.76
CA GLU A 278 -19.09 12.88 -24.29
C GLU A 278 -20.11 14.04 -24.23
N LEU A 279 -19.70 15.19 -23.66
CA LEU A 279 -20.52 16.39 -23.60
C LEU A 279 -20.95 16.85 -25.01
N LYS A 280 -19.98 16.97 -25.93
CA LYS A 280 -20.25 17.37 -27.31
C LYS A 280 -21.21 16.41 -28.00
N ARG A 281 -21.04 15.11 -27.82
CA ARG A 281 -21.92 14.09 -28.39
C ARG A 281 -23.34 14.21 -27.84
N ILE A 282 -23.52 14.42 -26.54
CA ILE A 282 -24.84 14.56 -25.93
C ILE A 282 -25.53 15.82 -26.43
N LEU A 283 -24.83 16.95 -26.49
CA LEU A 283 -25.41 18.19 -27.01
C LEU A 283 -25.81 18.09 -28.48
N GLN A 284 -25.09 17.32 -29.30
CA GLN A 284 -25.45 17.11 -30.72
C GLN A 284 -26.71 16.28 -30.95
N ILE A 285 -27.08 15.43 -29.95
CA ILE A 285 -28.26 14.55 -30.04
C ILE A 285 -29.56 15.30 -29.67
N ILE A 286 -29.45 16.48 -29.06
CA ILE A 286 -30.63 17.27 -28.65
C ILE A 286 -31.43 17.69 -29.92
N PRO A 287 -32.72 17.27 -30.02
CA PRO A 287 -33.55 17.60 -31.17
C PRO A 287 -33.92 19.10 -31.22
N GLU A 288 -34.28 19.55 -32.41
CA GLU A 288 -34.88 20.86 -32.59
C GLU A 288 -36.24 20.99 -31.87
N ASP A 289 -36.68 22.19 -31.59
CA ASP A 289 -37.93 22.51 -30.84
C ASP A 289 -38.00 21.81 -29.45
N SER A 290 -36.89 21.77 -28.71
CA SER A 290 -36.79 21.12 -27.39
C SER A 290 -36.39 22.09 -26.29
N ASN A 291 -36.65 21.70 -25.04
CA ASN A 291 -36.20 22.41 -23.84
C ASN A 291 -35.03 21.67 -23.23
N LEU A 292 -33.92 22.30 -23.00
CA LEU A 292 -32.73 21.74 -22.39
C LEU A 292 -32.42 22.39 -21.03
N LEU A 293 -32.42 21.59 -19.95
CA LEU A 293 -31.91 22.01 -18.65
C LEU A 293 -30.51 21.45 -18.45
N ILE A 294 -29.51 22.31 -18.30
CA ILE A 294 -28.15 21.94 -17.93
C ILE A 294 -27.98 22.23 -16.44
N ASP A 295 -27.91 21.16 -15.63
CA ASP A 295 -27.77 21.24 -14.17
C ASP A 295 -26.32 20.97 -13.79
N ILE A 296 -25.61 22.03 -13.41
CA ILE A 296 -24.21 22.02 -12.95
C ILE A 296 -24.09 22.21 -11.43
N SER A 297 -25.22 22.21 -10.70
CA SER A 297 -25.26 22.50 -9.25
C SER A 297 -24.47 21.49 -8.40
N GLY A 298 -24.21 20.27 -8.94
CA GLY A 298 -23.48 19.20 -8.25
C GLY A 298 -21.98 19.18 -8.50
N THR A 299 -21.42 20.16 -9.26
CA THR A 299 -19.99 20.21 -9.61
C THR A 299 -19.28 21.34 -8.89
N THR A 300 -18.02 21.08 -8.48
CA THR A 300 -17.14 22.11 -7.90
C THR A 300 -16.12 22.62 -8.90
N PHE A 301 -15.87 21.86 -9.97
CA PHE A 301 -14.91 22.23 -11.02
C PHE A 301 -15.42 21.81 -12.39
N ILE A 302 -15.34 22.74 -13.35
CA ILE A 302 -15.58 22.49 -14.78
C ILE A 302 -14.39 23.06 -15.56
N ASP A 303 -13.76 22.23 -16.38
CA ASP A 303 -12.67 22.61 -17.26
C ASP A 303 -13.13 23.66 -18.29
N LEU A 304 -12.24 24.60 -18.63
CA LEU A 304 -12.52 25.67 -19.55
C LEU A 304 -13.03 25.19 -20.91
N ASP A 305 -12.47 24.12 -21.44
CA ASP A 305 -12.90 23.53 -22.71
C ASP A 305 -14.36 23.06 -22.67
N ASN A 306 -14.83 22.54 -21.53
CA ASN A 306 -16.23 22.14 -21.37
C ASN A 306 -17.16 23.33 -21.21
N ILE A 307 -16.70 24.41 -20.57
CA ILE A 307 -17.44 25.68 -20.47
C ILE A 307 -17.63 26.29 -21.89
N GLU A 308 -16.57 26.29 -22.68
CA GLU A 308 -16.58 26.79 -24.04
C GLU A 308 -17.59 26.04 -24.91
N ILE A 309 -17.62 24.71 -24.85
CA ILE A 309 -18.60 23.90 -25.59
C ILE A 309 -20.04 24.21 -25.16
N ILE A 310 -20.29 24.43 -23.87
CA ILE A 310 -21.64 24.78 -23.40
C ILE A 310 -22.02 26.16 -23.89
N ASN A 311 -21.13 27.15 -23.86
CA ASN A 311 -21.38 28.50 -24.34
C ASN A 311 -21.64 28.50 -25.84
N ASP A 312 -20.84 27.83 -26.65
CA ASP A 312 -21.02 27.66 -28.08
C ASP A 312 -22.39 27.04 -28.41
N PHE A 313 -22.80 26.04 -27.61
CA PHE A 313 -24.09 25.40 -27.79
C PHE A 313 -25.24 26.38 -27.46
N ILE A 314 -25.14 27.15 -26.37
CA ILE A 314 -26.13 28.16 -25.95
C ILE A 314 -26.28 29.21 -27.04
N GLU A 315 -25.15 29.71 -27.59
CA GLU A 315 -25.16 30.70 -28.67
C GLU A 315 -25.87 30.23 -29.95
N THR A 316 -25.73 28.93 -30.24
CA THR A 316 -26.31 28.34 -31.48
C THR A 316 -27.68 27.70 -31.26
N ALA A 317 -28.13 27.52 -30.03
CA ALA A 317 -29.39 26.84 -29.68
C ALA A 317 -30.63 27.54 -30.27
N HIS A 318 -30.61 28.88 -30.35
CA HIS A 318 -31.74 29.64 -30.89
C HIS A 318 -32.00 29.35 -32.38
N PHE A 319 -30.98 28.97 -33.18
CA PHE A 319 -31.16 28.61 -34.58
C PHE A 319 -31.95 27.30 -34.74
N LYS A 320 -32.04 26.50 -33.68
CA LYS A 320 -32.74 25.19 -33.62
C LYS A 320 -34.01 25.27 -32.77
N ASN A 321 -34.46 26.45 -32.39
CA ASN A 321 -35.58 26.64 -31.45
C ASN A 321 -35.40 25.83 -30.12
N ILE A 322 -34.19 25.70 -29.63
CA ILE A 322 -33.92 25.04 -28.36
C ILE A 322 -33.88 26.09 -27.26
N VAL A 323 -34.74 25.93 -26.25
CA VAL A 323 -34.70 26.77 -25.03
C VAL A 323 -33.74 26.15 -24.04
N VAL A 324 -32.63 26.83 -23.75
CA VAL A 324 -31.60 26.36 -22.82
C VAL A 324 -31.70 27.10 -21.49
N THR A 325 -31.81 26.35 -20.40
CA THR A 325 -31.76 26.87 -19.04
C THR A 325 -30.55 26.23 -18.31
N VAL A 326 -29.71 27.06 -17.68
CA VAL A 326 -28.55 26.58 -16.91
C VAL A 326 -28.80 26.80 -15.44
N ARG A 327 -28.75 25.70 -14.65
CA ARG A 327 -28.85 25.75 -13.20
C ARG A 327 -27.45 25.68 -12.60
N GLN A 328 -27.03 26.74 -11.91
CA GLN A 328 -25.73 26.89 -11.27
C GLN A 328 -25.80 26.62 -9.76
N PRO A 329 -24.68 26.25 -9.08
CA PRO A 329 -24.61 26.19 -7.63
C PRO A 329 -24.79 27.59 -7.01
N GLU A 330 -25.55 27.68 -5.92
CA GLU A 330 -25.69 28.91 -5.14
C GLU A 330 -24.42 29.08 -4.29
N GLY A 331 -23.62 30.12 -4.52
CA GLY A 331 -22.45 30.47 -3.70
C GLY A 331 -21.36 31.28 -4.41
N PRO A 332 -20.38 31.82 -3.64
CA PRO A 332 -19.32 32.72 -4.18
C PRO A 332 -18.32 32.01 -5.12
N ASN A 333 -18.35 30.69 -5.21
CA ASN A 333 -17.51 29.87 -6.11
C ASN A 333 -18.27 29.43 -7.38
N GLY A 334 -19.39 30.04 -7.71
CA GLY A 334 -20.12 29.77 -8.95
C GLY A 334 -19.18 29.97 -10.14
N HIS A 335 -18.83 28.89 -10.84
CA HIS A 335 -18.08 28.95 -12.09
C HIS A 335 -18.88 29.78 -13.07
N VAL A 336 -18.27 30.83 -13.59
CA VAL A 336 -18.90 31.82 -14.47
C VAL A 336 -19.09 31.18 -15.85
N ILE A 337 -20.14 30.38 -15.98
CA ILE A 337 -20.78 30.26 -17.28
C ILE A 337 -21.50 31.58 -17.44
N LYS A 338 -21.06 32.40 -18.39
CA LYS A 338 -21.70 33.66 -18.69
C LYS A 338 -23.19 33.37 -18.85
N GLN A 339 -24.01 33.86 -17.94
CA GLN A 339 -25.44 33.96 -18.22
C GLN A 339 -25.54 34.83 -19.46
N PHE A 340 -25.95 34.26 -20.56
CA PHE A 340 -26.51 35.05 -21.60
C PHE A 340 -27.77 35.68 -21.01
N ALA A 341 -27.67 36.95 -20.72
CA ALA A 341 -28.78 37.75 -20.24
C ALA A 341 -29.98 37.52 -21.18
N GLU A 342 -31.14 37.34 -20.55
CA GLU A 342 -32.44 37.42 -21.19
C GLU A 342 -32.46 38.54 -22.26
N GLN A 343 -32.54 38.17 -23.51
CA GLN A 343 -33.04 39.01 -24.57
C GLN A 343 -34.42 38.54 -25.00
#